data_7389d84178a3f64b5ffa728be4fcb57b
#
_entry.id   7389d84178a3f64b5ffa728be4fcb57b
#
_cell.length_a   1.000
_cell.length_b   1.000
_cell.length_c   1.000
_cell.angle_alpha   90.00
_cell.angle_beta   90.00
_cell.angle_gamma   90.00
#
_symmetry.space_group_name_H-M   'P 1'
#
loop_
_entity.id
_entity.type
_entity.pdbx_description
1 polymer ?
#
loop_
_entity_poly.entity_id
_entity_poly.type
_entity_poly.pdbx_seq_one_letter_code
_entity_poly.pdbx_strand_id
1 'polypeptide(L)'
;MINAEYLKSLINPTEKPTQQALAIEYAKMGLKVFPVDEHKNPIVDFTLGFVHGFKDATCDLKLIAKTWHKYPSAGIGLALPENVQVMDCDVLKDADKKPILKDGKPDMIGLKSFQNLILELDFKDSDLNTLSVRTQSDGRHFYYRMPEDISSFNHTRALEGLDLKGYGGYVLLPESQGIHGKYEFLNLAEIREIPESLLNWIQQFRDSEKKEIKVPETQDVNDTRILDFVNEVLPAWNQAVKRHMGNDLRMAIAGTLYHYGWPEEKADQVMKLIIAKSEIKGLSDKNAVHYTYINGNAGKAVYGFHRLKEIIEGVEGADK
;
A
#
# COMPACT_ATOMS: atom_id res chain seq x y z
N MET A 1 -18.77 -0.74 12.84
CA MET A 1 -19.24 0.03 11.65
C MET A 1 -19.01 1.52 11.91
N ILE A 2 -18.59 2.27 10.91
CA ILE A 2 -18.47 3.73 11.02
C ILE A 2 -19.87 4.29 11.22
N ASN A 3 -20.13 4.86 12.41
CA ASN A 3 -21.39 5.53 12.68
C ASN A 3 -21.30 6.98 12.18
N ALA A 4 -21.94 7.25 11.05
CA ALA A 4 -21.88 8.54 10.38
C ALA A 4 -22.47 9.69 11.23
N GLU A 5 -23.54 9.45 11.99
CA GLU A 5 -24.14 10.47 12.86
C GLU A 5 -23.23 10.82 14.05
N TYR A 6 -22.61 9.79 14.62
CA TYR A 6 -21.64 9.99 15.69
C TYR A 6 -20.41 10.77 15.22
N LEU A 7 -19.89 10.47 14.02
CA LEU A 7 -18.81 11.24 13.43
C LEU A 7 -19.20 12.71 13.16
N LYS A 8 -20.44 12.99 12.73
CA LYS A 8 -20.93 14.36 12.58
C LYS A 8 -20.87 15.13 13.89
N SER A 9 -21.16 14.48 15.02
CA SER A 9 -21.09 15.12 16.33
C SER A 9 -19.67 15.44 16.79
N LEU A 10 -18.67 14.67 16.32
CA LEU A 10 -17.25 14.88 16.66
C LEU A 10 -16.58 15.99 15.85
N ILE A 11 -17.13 16.31 14.67
CA ILE A 11 -16.59 17.32 13.75
C ILE A 11 -17.33 18.67 13.96
N ASN A 12 -17.74 18.98 15.19
CA ASN A 12 -18.44 20.22 15.49
C ASN A 12 -17.52 21.43 15.23
N PRO A 13 -17.94 22.44 14.45
CA PRO A 13 -17.09 23.54 14.01
C PRO A 13 -16.59 24.49 15.13
N THR A 14 -17.08 24.36 16.34
CA THR A 14 -16.68 25.21 17.47
C THR A 14 -15.38 24.79 18.16
N GLU A 15 -15.01 23.49 18.13
CA GLU A 15 -13.73 23.01 18.63
C GLU A 15 -13.25 21.88 17.73
N LYS A 16 -12.13 22.09 17.03
CA LYS A 16 -11.53 21.02 16.22
C LYS A 16 -10.98 19.94 17.14
N PRO A 17 -11.44 18.68 17.03
CA PRO A 17 -10.92 17.60 17.85
C PRO A 17 -9.43 17.38 17.54
N THR A 18 -8.68 16.95 18.56
CA THR A 18 -7.27 16.55 18.39
C THR A 18 -7.21 15.23 17.61
N GLN A 19 -6.08 14.97 16.96
CA GLN A 19 -5.84 13.68 16.30
C GLN A 19 -5.97 12.51 17.29
N GLN A 20 -5.54 12.70 18.55
CA GLN A 20 -5.70 11.71 19.62
C GLN A 20 -7.17 11.39 19.89
N ALA A 21 -8.00 12.43 20.04
CA ALA A 21 -9.44 12.26 20.32
C ALA A 21 -10.12 11.50 19.16
N LEU A 22 -9.82 11.85 17.91
CA LEU A 22 -10.36 11.18 16.74
C LEU A 22 -9.88 9.73 16.63
N ALA A 23 -8.59 9.44 16.84
CA ALA A 23 -8.07 8.07 16.81
C ALA A 23 -8.74 7.18 17.85
N ILE A 24 -8.99 7.71 19.06
CA ILE A 24 -9.74 7.02 20.12
C ILE A 24 -11.17 6.73 19.68
N GLU A 25 -11.85 7.72 19.08
CA GLU A 25 -13.25 7.50 18.65
C GLU A 25 -13.34 6.52 17.49
N TYR A 26 -12.44 6.58 16.52
CA TYR A 26 -12.36 5.55 15.47
C TYR A 26 -12.13 4.14 16.06
N ALA A 27 -11.23 4.01 17.03
CA ALA A 27 -10.96 2.74 17.68
C ALA A 27 -12.16 2.20 18.49
N LYS A 28 -12.93 3.07 19.16
CA LYS A 28 -14.19 2.70 19.83
C LYS A 28 -15.24 2.13 18.86
N MET A 29 -15.19 2.54 17.59
CA MET A 29 -16.04 1.94 16.54
C MET A 29 -15.52 0.58 16.04
N GLY A 30 -14.42 0.07 16.60
CA GLY A 30 -13.79 -1.18 16.19
C GLY A 30 -12.84 -1.03 14.99
N LEU A 31 -12.48 0.19 14.60
CA LEU A 31 -11.54 0.44 13.51
C LEU A 31 -10.11 0.32 14.05
N LYS A 32 -9.33 -0.59 13.45
CA LYS A 32 -7.92 -0.75 13.81
C LYS A 32 -7.10 0.38 13.21
N VAL A 33 -6.58 1.27 14.05
CA VAL A 33 -5.85 2.45 13.66
C VAL A 33 -4.36 2.36 13.99
N PHE A 34 -3.55 3.14 13.27
CA PHE A 34 -2.11 3.26 13.47
C PHE A 34 -1.64 4.66 13.05
N PRO A 35 -0.50 5.17 13.60
CA PRO A 35 -0.01 6.50 13.27
C PRO A 35 0.69 6.53 11.92
N VAL A 36 0.45 7.60 11.15
CA VAL A 36 1.13 7.86 9.87
C VAL A 36 1.75 9.27 9.86
N ASP A 37 2.86 9.42 9.12
CA ASP A 37 3.48 10.71 8.88
C ASP A 37 2.74 11.53 7.81
N GLU A 38 3.20 12.74 7.53
CA GLU A 38 2.65 13.63 6.51
C GLU A 38 2.78 13.10 5.08
N HIS A 39 3.71 12.14 4.85
CA HIS A 39 3.92 11.44 3.58
C HIS A 39 3.07 10.17 3.46
N LYS A 40 2.20 9.91 4.43
CA LYS A 40 1.33 8.72 4.54
C LYS A 40 2.09 7.43 4.92
N ASN A 41 3.35 7.50 5.32
CA ASN A 41 4.08 6.31 5.75
C ASN A 41 3.70 5.97 7.18
N PRO A 42 3.54 4.68 7.52
CA PRO A 42 3.39 4.25 8.90
C PRO A 42 4.58 4.72 9.76
N ILE A 43 4.31 5.34 10.89
CA ILE A 43 5.35 5.71 11.86
C ILE A 43 5.84 4.44 12.54
N VAL A 44 7.15 4.18 12.46
CA VAL A 44 7.79 3.04 13.12
C VAL A 44 8.24 3.46 14.51
N ASP A 45 7.78 2.74 15.54
CA ASP A 45 8.17 2.97 16.93
C ASP A 45 8.20 1.66 17.71
N PHE A 46 9.41 1.16 17.97
CA PHE A 46 9.65 -0.08 18.71
C PHE A 46 9.17 -0.01 20.16
N THR A 47 9.15 1.18 20.79
CA THR A 47 8.73 1.36 22.18
C THR A 47 7.22 1.30 22.34
N LEU A 48 6.48 1.59 21.28
CA LEU A 48 5.02 1.51 21.22
C LEU A 48 4.52 0.27 20.47
N GLY A 49 5.43 -0.55 19.91
CA GLY A 49 5.08 -1.78 19.21
C GLY A 49 4.62 -1.58 17.76
N PHE A 50 4.78 -0.38 17.17
CA PHE A 50 4.55 -0.14 15.75
C PHE A 50 5.81 -0.41 14.93
N VAL A 51 6.02 -1.65 14.51
CA VAL A 51 7.24 -2.09 13.80
C VAL A 51 6.97 -2.69 12.42
N HIS A 52 5.73 -3.14 12.17
CA HIS A 52 5.32 -3.79 10.93
C HIS A 52 4.30 -2.95 10.14
N GLY A 53 4.29 -1.63 10.35
CA GLY A 53 3.40 -0.71 9.67
C GLY A 53 1.93 -0.92 10.02
N PHE A 54 1.05 -0.93 9.02
CA PHE A 54 -0.40 -1.10 9.24
C PHE A 54 -0.79 -2.45 9.86
N LYS A 55 0.11 -3.45 9.87
CA LYS A 55 -0.15 -4.76 10.49
C LYS A 55 -0.23 -4.67 12.02
N ASP A 56 0.37 -3.64 12.60
CA ASP A 56 0.30 -3.36 14.04
C ASP A 56 -0.86 -2.44 14.41
N ALA A 57 -1.79 -2.19 13.48
CA ALA A 57 -2.99 -1.39 13.73
C ALA A 57 -3.83 -1.99 14.86
N THR A 58 -4.33 -1.14 15.75
CA THR A 58 -4.92 -1.54 17.03
C THR A 58 -6.22 -0.80 17.35
N CYS A 59 -7.04 -1.40 18.22
CA CYS A 59 -8.15 -0.75 18.92
C CYS A 59 -7.83 -0.52 20.43
N ASP A 60 -6.60 -0.79 20.89
CA ASP A 60 -6.21 -0.53 22.29
C ASP A 60 -6.16 0.97 22.57
N LEU A 61 -7.18 1.47 23.28
CA LEU A 61 -7.33 2.89 23.58
C LEU A 61 -6.17 3.44 24.41
N LYS A 62 -5.53 2.63 25.26
CA LYS A 62 -4.39 3.07 26.07
C LYS A 62 -3.15 3.25 25.20
N LEU A 63 -2.92 2.31 24.27
CA LEU A 63 -1.82 2.40 23.32
C LEU A 63 -2.04 3.59 22.37
N ILE A 64 -3.25 3.76 21.85
CA ILE A 64 -3.63 4.88 21.00
C ILE A 64 -3.40 6.23 21.70
N ALA A 65 -3.84 6.35 22.95
CA ALA A 65 -3.64 7.58 23.72
C ALA A 65 -2.14 7.89 23.92
N LYS A 66 -1.30 6.89 24.23
CA LYS A 66 0.16 7.04 24.34
C LYS A 66 0.79 7.44 23.01
N THR A 67 0.32 6.84 21.91
CA THR A 67 0.85 7.05 20.57
C THR A 67 0.63 8.49 20.12
N TRP A 68 -0.59 8.98 20.17
CA TRP A 68 -0.89 10.37 19.76
C TRP A 68 -0.47 11.41 20.79
N HIS A 69 -0.21 11.02 22.06
CA HIS A 69 0.51 11.89 22.98
C HIS A 69 1.97 12.11 22.55
N LYS A 70 2.64 11.04 22.06
CA LYS A 70 4.02 11.10 21.54
C LYS A 70 4.10 11.77 20.15
N TYR A 71 3.11 11.53 19.30
CA TYR A 71 3.01 12.02 17.92
C TYR A 71 1.70 12.81 17.70
N PRO A 72 1.54 13.99 18.29
CA PRO A 72 0.25 14.71 18.30
C PRO A 72 -0.25 15.14 16.93
N SER A 73 0.66 15.31 15.95
CA SER A 73 0.34 15.66 14.55
C SER A 73 0.22 14.45 13.62
N ALA A 74 0.47 13.24 14.10
CA ALA A 74 0.36 12.05 13.25
C ALA A 74 -1.05 11.92 12.68
N GLY A 75 -1.13 11.61 11.39
CA GLY A 75 -2.38 11.22 10.75
C GLY A 75 -2.85 9.84 11.24
N ILE A 76 -4.09 9.50 10.93
CA ILE A 76 -4.74 8.26 11.37
C ILE A 76 -4.88 7.32 10.20
N GLY A 77 -4.03 6.29 10.14
CA GLY A 77 -4.16 5.18 9.19
C GLY A 77 -5.22 4.19 9.69
N LEU A 78 -6.03 3.68 8.79
CA LEU A 78 -6.98 2.59 9.01
C LEU A 78 -6.48 1.34 8.27
N ALA A 79 -6.16 0.28 9.00
CA ALA A 79 -6.01 -1.04 8.39
C ALA A 79 -7.38 -1.53 7.94
N LEU A 80 -7.55 -1.73 6.62
CA LEU A 80 -8.84 -2.07 6.05
C LEU A 80 -9.28 -3.48 6.48
N PRO A 81 -10.50 -3.64 7.00
CA PRO A 81 -11.04 -4.95 7.35
C PRO A 81 -11.49 -5.72 6.10
N GLU A 82 -11.67 -7.02 6.23
CA GLU A 82 -12.05 -7.91 5.13
C GLU A 82 -13.38 -7.53 4.45
N ASN A 83 -14.29 -6.96 5.21
CA ASN A 83 -15.64 -6.62 4.74
C ASN A 83 -15.79 -5.19 4.19
N VAL A 84 -14.67 -4.49 3.93
CA VAL A 84 -14.71 -3.13 3.35
C VAL A 84 -13.80 -3.05 2.13
N GLN A 85 -14.38 -2.68 0.99
CA GLN A 85 -13.67 -2.34 -0.23
C GLN A 85 -13.72 -0.83 -0.46
N VAL A 86 -12.59 -0.24 -0.80
CA VAL A 86 -12.51 1.19 -1.13
C VAL A 86 -12.11 1.34 -2.59
N MET A 87 -12.88 2.14 -3.32
CA MET A 87 -12.53 2.63 -4.64
C MET A 87 -11.73 3.91 -4.44
N ASP A 88 -10.41 3.84 -4.66
CA ASP A 88 -9.47 4.96 -4.46
C ASP A 88 -9.22 5.65 -5.81
N CYS A 89 -9.90 6.78 -6.00
CA CYS A 89 -9.83 7.60 -7.20
C CYS A 89 -8.76 8.68 -7.04
N ASP A 90 -7.59 8.43 -7.57
CA ASP A 90 -6.45 9.36 -7.51
C ASP A 90 -6.59 10.52 -8.53
N VAL A 91 -5.85 11.60 -8.27
CA VAL A 91 -5.60 12.67 -9.25
C VAL A 91 -4.37 12.34 -10.08
N LEU A 92 -4.26 12.88 -11.28
CA LEU A 92 -3.06 12.79 -12.09
C LEU A 92 -1.90 13.52 -11.39
N LYS A 93 -0.73 12.87 -11.31
CA LYS A 93 0.46 13.39 -10.62
C LYS A 93 1.65 13.40 -11.57
N ASP A 94 2.51 14.38 -11.40
CA ASP A 94 3.82 14.43 -12.08
C ASP A 94 4.85 13.47 -11.45
N ALA A 95 6.08 13.50 -11.96
CA ALA A 95 7.19 12.68 -11.47
C ALA A 95 7.53 12.95 -9.99
N ASP A 96 7.28 14.17 -9.50
CA ASP A 96 7.49 14.59 -8.11
C ASP A 96 6.28 14.28 -7.22
N LYS A 97 5.29 13.52 -7.72
CA LYS A 97 4.03 13.17 -7.04
C LYS A 97 3.13 14.36 -6.72
N LYS A 98 3.33 15.52 -7.37
CA LYS A 98 2.47 16.69 -7.24
C LYS A 98 1.27 16.57 -8.17
N PRO A 99 0.06 17.00 -7.73
CA PRO A 99 -1.10 17.03 -8.61
C PRO A 99 -0.86 17.88 -9.86
N ILE A 100 -1.13 17.31 -11.03
CA ILE A 100 -1.16 18.05 -12.29
C ILE A 100 -2.48 18.81 -12.34
N LEU A 101 -2.39 20.12 -12.64
CA LEU A 101 -3.56 20.99 -12.71
C LEU A 101 -4.05 21.11 -14.14
N LYS A 102 -5.37 21.00 -14.30
CA LYS A 102 -6.11 21.33 -15.53
C LYS A 102 -7.13 22.41 -15.19
N ASP A 103 -7.06 23.54 -15.88
CA ASP A 103 -7.89 24.71 -15.60
C ASP A 103 -7.81 25.18 -14.12
N GLY A 104 -6.61 25.12 -13.54
CA GLY A 104 -6.34 25.53 -12.15
C GLY A 104 -6.82 24.57 -11.06
N LYS A 105 -7.32 23.37 -11.42
CA LYS A 105 -7.77 22.34 -10.50
C LYS A 105 -7.03 21.02 -10.76
N PRO A 106 -6.83 20.16 -9.72
CA PRO A 106 -6.25 18.84 -9.93
C PRO A 106 -7.01 18.04 -10.99
N ASP A 107 -6.29 17.38 -11.90
CA ASP A 107 -6.92 16.52 -12.90
C ASP A 107 -7.39 15.22 -12.24
N MET A 108 -8.70 15.09 -12.09
CA MET A 108 -9.41 14.02 -11.38
C MET A 108 -9.51 12.74 -12.25
N ILE A 109 -8.38 12.25 -12.78
CA ILE A 109 -8.35 11.13 -13.74
C ILE A 109 -9.05 9.89 -13.19
N GLY A 110 -8.78 9.50 -11.93
CA GLY A 110 -9.40 8.34 -11.30
C GLY A 110 -10.90 8.50 -11.09
N LEU A 111 -11.37 9.72 -10.75
CA LEU A 111 -12.80 9.98 -10.63
C LEU A 111 -13.49 9.88 -12.00
N LYS A 112 -12.86 10.36 -13.07
CA LYS A 112 -13.39 10.21 -14.43
C LYS A 112 -13.48 8.74 -14.85
N SER A 113 -12.43 7.96 -14.54
CA SER A 113 -12.43 6.52 -14.78
C SER A 113 -13.56 5.82 -14.03
N PHE A 114 -13.77 6.17 -12.76
CA PHE A 114 -14.84 5.61 -11.95
C PHE A 114 -16.23 6.05 -12.46
N GLN A 115 -16.39 7.32 -12.87
CA GLN A 115 -17.64 7.81 -13.48
C GLN A 115 -17.99 7.07 -14.75
N ASN A 116 -17.03 6.80 -15.63
CA ASN A 116 -17.26 6.00 -16.84
C ASN A 116 -17.67 4.57 -16.48
N LEU A 117 -16.98 3.95 -15.52
CA LEU A 117 -17.29 2.61 -15.04
C LEU A 117 -18.73 2.51 -14.49
N ILE A 118 -19.16 3.44 -13.65
CA ILE A 118 -20.53 3.40 -13.09
C ILE A 118 -21.61 3.60 -14.18
N LEU A 119 -21.31 4.33 -15.25
CA LEU A 119 -22.21 4.42 -16.42
C LEU A 119 -22.29 3.08 -17.17
N GLU A 120 -21.15 2.40 -17.36
CA GLU A 120 -21.09 1.08 -17.98
C GLU A 120 -21.80 -0.01 -17.15
N LEU A 121 -21.73 0.11 -15.82
CA LEU A 121 -22.33 -0.83 -14.88
C LEU A 121 -23.80 -0.50 -14.51
N ASP A 122 -24.39 0.52 -15.15
CA ASP A 122 -25.77 0.97 -14.93
C ASP A 122 -26.11 1.21 -13.44
N PHE A 123 -25.25 1.96 -12.76
CA PHE A 123 -25.45 2.32 -11.35
C PHE A 123 -26.69 3.20 -11.19
N LYS A 124 -27.43 2.95 -10.11
CA LYS A 124 -28.49 3.84 -9.63
C LYS A 124 -27.89 4.94 -8.76
N ASP A 125 -28.53 6.09 -8.68
CA ASP A 125 -28.13 7.19 -7.78
C ASP A 125 -27.95 6.71 -6.33
N SER A 126 -28.81 5.75 -5.91
CA SER A 126 -28.68 5.14 -4.60
C SER A 126 -27.34 4.43 -4.40
N ASP A 127 -26.72 3.87 -5.43
CA ASP A 127 -25.48 3.09 -5.32
C ASP A 127 -24.25 3.97 -5.07
N LEU A 128 -24.35 5.25 -5.41
CA LEU A 128 -23.36 6.27 -5.11
C LEU A 128 -23.51 6.93 -3.73
N ASN A 129 -24.67 6.71 -3.07
CA ASN A 129 -24.91 7.25 -1.73
C ASN A 129 -24.27 6.37 -0.65
N THR A 130 -22.94 6.35 -0.64
CA THR A 130 -22.10 5.65 0.34
C THR A 130 -21.14 6.63 1.02
N LEU A 131 -20.50 6.18 2.12
CA LEU A 131 -19.43 6.96 2.75
C LEU A 131 -18.38 7.33 1.71
N SER A 132 -18.06 8.61 1.64
CA SER A 132 -16.99 9.08 0.76
C SER A 132 -16.10 10.13 1.42
N VAL A 133 -14.84 10.14 1.02
CA VAL A 133 -13.76 10.95 1.60
C VAL A 133 -13.01 11.67 0.49
N ARG A 134 -12.70 12.94 0.69
CA ARG A 134 -11.74 13.69 -0.10
C ARG A 134 -10.34 13.45 0.45
N THR A 135 -9.40 13.05 -0.42
CA THR A 135 -8.00 12.87 -0.02
C THR A 135 -7.25 14.20 -0.01
N GLN A 136 -6.06 14.21 0.60
CA GLN A 136 -5.20 15.40 0.67
C GLN A 136 -4.85 16.03 -0.69
N SER A 137 -4.91 15.28 -1.78
CA SER A 137 -4.60 15.73 -3.15
C SER A 137 -5.87 15.94 -4.00
N ASP A 138 -7.03 16.09 -3.37
CA ASP A 138 -8.36 16.17 -4.00
C ASP A 138 -8.87 14.88 -4.68
N GLY A 139 -8.21 13.75 -4.53
CA GLY A 139 -8.76 12.45 -4.90
C GLY A 139 -10.02 12.09 -4.09
N ARG A 140 -10.60 10.94 -4.37
CA ARG A 140 -11.83 10.47 -3.72
C ARG A 140 -11.71 9.02 -3.31
N HIS A 141 -12.16 8.69 -2.09
CA HIS A 141 -12.43 7.32 -1.65
C HIS A 141 -13.94 7.11 -1.59
N PHE A 142 -14.41 6.01 -2.16
CA PHE A 142 -15.79 5.53 -1.98
C PHE A 142 -15.73 4.18 -1.28
N TYR A 143 -16.45 4.04 -0.17
CA TYR A 143 -16.41 2.86 0.69
C TYR A 143 -17.62 1.98 0.42
N TYR A 144 -17.40 0.69 0.21
CA TYR A 144 -18.46 -0.31 0.03
C TYR A 144 -18.27 -1.47 0.97
N ARG A 145 -19.37 -2.04 1.47
CA ARG A 145 -19.37 -3.24 2.27
C ARG A 145 -19.40 -4.46 1.36
N MET A 146 -18.48 -5.37 1.60
CA MET A 146 -18.43 -6.66 0.92
C MET A 146 -19.45 -7.64 1.52
N PRO A 147 -19.97 -8.61 0.73
CA PRO A 147 -20.69 -9.76 1.25
C PRO A 147 -19.87 -10.53 2.30
N GLU A 148 -20.55 -11.22 3.24
CA GLU A 148 -19.88 -11.90 4.36
C GLU A 148 -18.90 -13.00 3.93
N ASP A 149 -19.15 -13.63 2.80
CA ASP A 149 -18.35 -14.72 2.23
C ASP A 149 -17.24 -14.25 1.28
N ILE A 150 -17.15 -12.95 1.03
CA ILE A 150 -16.18 -12.38 0.09
C ILE A 150 -15.33 -11.32 0.78
N SER A 151 -14.04 -11.65 1.02
CA SER A 151 -13.09 -10.67 1.54
C SER A 151 -12.74 -9.61 0.49
N SER A 152 -12.58 -8.37 0.90
CA SER A 152 -12.00 -7.31 0.07
C SER A 152 -10.52 -7.58 -0.23
N PHE A 153 -9.95 -6.86 -1.18
CA PHE A 153 -8.55 -7.04 -1.60
C PHE A 153 -7.96 -5.75 -2.19
N ASN A 154 -6.65 -5.74 -2.36
CA ASN A 154 -5.94 -4.64 -2.99
C ASN A 154 -5.62 -4.99 -4.45
N HIS A 155 -5.86 -4.05 -5.35
CA HIS A 155 -5.37 -4.09 -6.72
C HIS A 155 -5.04 -2.67 -7.18
N THR A 156 -3.84 -2.47 -7.68
CA THR A 156 -3.40 -1.17 -8.20
C THR A 156 -3.69 -1.05 -9.68
N ARG A 157 -4.09 0.15 -10.11
CA ARG A 157 -4.39 0.45 -11.52
C ARG A 157 -5.49 -0.46 -12.11
N ALA A 158 -6.57 -0.65 -11.36
CA ALA A 158 -7.76 -1.31 -11.90
C ALA A 158 -8.29 -0.58 -13.15
N LEU A 159 -8.24 0.76 -13.10
CA LEU A 159 -8.34 1.65 -14.26
C LEU A 159 -7.31 2.78 -14.07
N GLU A 160 -7.19 3.67 -15.05
CA GLU A 160 -6.31 4.82 -14.96
C GLU A 160 -6.71 5.72 -13.78
N GLY A 161 -5.81 5.86 -12.81
CA GLY A 161 -6.03 6.60 -11.57
C GLY A 161 -7.04 5.98 -10.60
N LEU A 162 -7.50 4.75 -10.83
CA LEU A 162 -8.41 4.02 -9.94
C LEU A 162 -7.73 2.79 -9.38
N ASP A 163 -7.54 2.78 -8.05
CA ASP A 163 -7.06 1.65 -7.29
C ASP A 163 -8.19 1.00 -6.47
N LEU A 164 -8.07 -0.29 -6.23
CA LEU A 164 -8.87 -1.03 -5.26
C LEU A 164 -8.08 -1.14 -3.96
N LYS A 165 -8.60 -0.65 -2.85
CA LYS A 165 -8.00 -0.81 -1.52
C LYS A 165 -8.92 -1.67 -0.66
N GLY A 166 -8.37 -2.70 -0.04
CA GLY A 166 -9.11 -3.64 0.80
C GLY A 166 -8.24 -4.31 1.84
N TYR A 167 -8.62 -5.49 2.27
CA TYR A 167 -7.87 -6.26 3.26
C TYR A 167 -6.41 -6.46 2.84
N GLY A 168 -5.50 -6.30 3.80
CA GLY A 168 -4.06 -6.30 3.53
C GLY A 168 -3.51 -4.95 3.05
N GLY A 169 -4.34 -3.90 3.04
CA GLY A 169 -3.97 -2.52 2.77
C GLY A 169 -4.49 -1.55 3.81
N TYR A 170 -4.28 -0.28 3.56
CA TYR A 170 -4.75 0.79 4.44
C TYR A 170 -5.14 2.05 3.67
N VAL A 171 -5.94 2.88 4.31
CA VAL A 171 -6.26 4.25 3.89
C VAL A 171 -6.08 5.20 5.06
N LEU A 172 -6.02 6.50 4.80
CA LEU A 172 -6.04 7.51 5.85
C LEU A 172 -7.48 7.94 6.13
N LEU A 173 -7.79 8.05 7.42
CA LEU A 173 -9.08 8.53 7.89
C LEU A 173 -9.16 10.06 7.86
N PRO A 174 -10.37 10.62 7.70
CA PRO A 174 -10.62 12.06 7.75
C PRO A 174 -10.04 12.73 8.97
N GLU A 175 -9.77 14.01 8.83
CA GLU A 175 -9.05 14.91 9.72
C GLU A 175 -7.53 14.67 9.76
N SER A 176 -7.01 13.62 9.10
CA SER A 176 -5.56 13.45 8.90
C SER A 176 -5.01 14.54 7.98
N GLN A 177 -3.91 15.17 8.41
CA GLN A 177 -3.20 16.17 7.64
C GLN A 177 -2.03 15.53 6.89
N GLY A 178 -1.94 15.77 5.59
CA GLY A 178 -0.79 15.42 4.77
C GLY A 178 -0.14 16.65 4.16
N ILE A 179 0.91 16.46 3.37
CA ILE A 179 1.71 17.55 2.77
C ILE A 179 0.93 18.43 1.77
N HIS A 180 -0.09 17.87 1.11
CA HIS A 180 -0.88 18.56 0.08
C HIS A 180 -2.23 19.06 0.59
N GLY A 181 -2.64 18.68 1.79
CA GLY A 181 -3.94 19.02 2.33
C GLY A 181 -4.44 18.01 3.35
N LYS A 182 -5.73 18.02 3.57
CA LYS A 182 -6.40 17.24 4.60
C LYS A 182 -7.34 16.19 3.99
N TYR A 183 -7.50 15.09 4.71
CA TYR A 183 -8.57 14.14 4.43
C TYR A 183 -9.86 14.63 5.07
N GLU A 184 -10.95 14.70 4.30
CA GLU A 184 -12.23 15.23 4.77
C GLU A 184 -13.40 14.36 4.30
N PHE A 185 -14.42 14.22 5.14
CA PHE A 185 -15.66 13.61 4.70
C PHE A 185 -16.35 14.45 3.63
N LEU A 186 -16.73 13.83 2.52
CA LEU A 186 -17.59 14.42 1.51
C LEU A 186 -19.05 14.01 1.71
N ASN A 187 -19.26 12.73 1.99
CA ASN A 187 -20.57 12.19 2.31
C ASN A 187 -20.44 11.30 3.54
N LEU A 188 -21.21 11.62 4.57
CA LEU A 188 -21.34 10.87 5.82
C LEU A 188 -22.52 9.90 5.77
N ALA A 189 -22.79 9.29 4.61
CA ALA A 189 -23.73 8.19 4.50
C ALA A 189 -23.17 6.91 5.18
N GLU A 190 -24.04 5.96 5.47
CA GLU A 190 -23.60 4.62 5.86
C GLU A 190 -22.84 3.96 4.73
N ILE A 191 -21.87 3.09 5.10
CA ILE A 191 -21.15 2.27 4.11
C ILE A 191 -22.17 1.31 3.50
N ARG A 192 -22.46 1.54 2.21
CA ARG A 192 -23.42 0.77 1.44
C ARG A 192 -22.86 -0.60 1.07
N GLU A 193 -23.73 -1.57 0.91
CA GLU A 193 -23.36 -2.84 0.28
C GLU A 193 -22.88 -2.59 -1.15
N ILE A 194 -21.82 -3.30 -1.55
CA ILE A 194 -21.28 -3.17 -2.90
C ILE A 194 -22.33 -3.60 -3.92
N PRO A 195 -22.66 -2.79 -4.93
CA PRO A 195 -23.55 -3.21 -6.00
C PRO A 195 -23.04 -4.46 -6.70
N GLU A 196 -23.94 -5.38 -7.04
CA GLU A 196 -23.58 -6.67 -7.65
C GLU A 196 -22.76 -6.49 -8.94
N SER A 197 -23.11 -5.52 -9.76
CA SER A 197 -22.36 -5.21 -10.99
C SER A 197 -20.93 -4.77 -10.70
N LEU A 198 -20.71 -3.94 -9.66
CA LEU A 198 -19.38 -3.54 -9.23
C LEU A 198 -18.61 -4.70 -8.60
N LEU A 199 -19.28 -5.53 -7.78
CA LEU A 199 -18.69 -6.73 -7.21
C LEU A 199 -18.15 -7.66 -8.30
N ASN A 200 -18.99 -7.97 -9.31
CA ASN A 200 -18.60 -8.81 -10.44
C ASN A 200 -17.45 -8.20 -11.23
N TRP A 201 -17.42 -6.89 -11.40
CA TRP A 201 -16.33 -6.21 -12.08
C TRP A 201 -15.02 -6.28 -11.29
N ILE A 202 -15.03 -6.04 -9.97
CA ILE A 202 -13.78 -6.11 -9.18
C ILE A 202 -13.26 -7.55 -9.06
N GLN A 203 -14.12 -8.57 -9.05
CA GLN A 203 -13.71 -9.97 -8.96
C GLN A 203 -12.84 -10.42 -10.15
N GLN A 204 -12.97 -9.81 -11.33
CA GLN A 204 -12.13 -10.10 -12.48
C GLN A 204 -10.63 -9.89 -12.17
N PHE A 205 -10.29 -8.90 -11.33
CA PHE A 205 -8.91 -8.64 -10.92
C PHE A 205 -8.39 -9.70 -9.94
N ARG A 206 -9.26 -10.19 -9.06
CA ARG A 206 -8.92 -11.27 -8.12
C ARG A 206 -8.62 -12.58 -8.85
N ASP A 207 -9.39 -12.89 -9.88
CA ASP A 207 -9.21 -14.11 -10.65
C ASP A 207 -8.00 -14.02 -11.60
N SER A 208 -7.67 -12.82 -12.06
CA SER A 208 -6.45 -12.59 -12.85
C SER A 208 -5.16 -12.75 -12.01
N GLU A 209 -5.21 -12.48 -10.70
CA GLU A 209 -4.10 -12.74 -9.77
C GLU A 209 -3.97 -14.23 -9.39
N LYS A 210 -5.02 -15.01 -9.57
CA LYS A 210 -4.98 -16.49 -9.46
C LYS A 210 -4.39 -17.19 -10.67
N LYS A 211 -3.67 -16.50 -11.58
CA LYS A 211 -2.76 -17.21 -12.47
C LYS A 211 -1.92 -18.11 -11.60
N GLU A 212 -2.05 -19.43 -11.81
CA GLU A 212 -1.17 -20.43 -11.19
C GLU A 212 0.26 -19.89 -11.27
N ILE A 213 0.76 -19.37 -10.15
CA ILE A 213 2.18 -19.03 -10.05
C ILE A 213 2.86 -20.37 -10.07
N LYS A 214 3.25 -20.82 -11.28
CA LYS A 214 4.00 -22.05 -11.44
C LYS A 214 5.29 -21.89 -10.66
N VAL A 215 5.50 -22.75 -9.68
CA VAL A 215 6.80 -22.87 -9.03
C VAL A 215 7.82 -23.15 -10.13
N PRO A 216 8.86 -22.32 -10.29
CA PRO A 216 9.83 -22.50 -11.36
C PRO A 216 10.53 -23.87 -11.23
N GLU A 217 10.83 -24.50 -12.35
CA GLU A 217 11.67 -25.71 -12.34
C GLU A 217 13.06 -25.37 -11.82
N THR A 218 13.54 -26.17 -10.88
CA THR A 218 14.88 -25.98 -10.30
C THR A 218 15.96 -26.17 -11.36
N GLN A 219 16.83 -25.19 -11.49
CA GLN A 219 17.94 -25.21 -12.43
C GLN A 219 19.27 -25.59 -11.75
N ASP A 220 20.14 -26.24 -12.49
CA ASP A 220 21.52 -26.42 -12.06
C ASP A 220 22.30 -25.10 -12.23
N VAL A 221 22.87 -24.60 -11.13
CA VAL A 221 23.57 -23.30 -11.08
C VAL A 221 24.98 -23.51 -10.58
N ASN A 222 25.95 -23.26 -11.46
CA ASN A 222 27.37 -23.33 -11.14
C ASN A 222 27.90 -22.01 -10.58
N ASP A 223 29.11 -22.05 -10.03
CA ASP A 223 29.76 -20.90 -9.39
C ASP A 223 30.06 -19.76 -10.38
N THR A 224 30.28 -20.04 -11.66
CA THR A 224 30.48 -19.01 -12.68
C THR A 224 29.21 -18.15 -12.85
N ARG A 225 28.03 -18.78 -12.99
CA ARG A 225 26.76 -18.06 -13.10
C ARG A 225 26.48 -17.20 -11.85
N ILE A 226 26.85 -17.70 -10.68
CA ILE A 226 26.72 -16.94 -9.42
C ILE A 226 27.57 -15.67 -9.47
N LEU A 227 28.83 -15.80 -9.86
CA LEU A 227 29.75 -14.67 -9.93
C LEU A 227 29.36 -13.67 -11.01
N ASP A 228 28.89 -14.13 -12.16
CA ASP A 228 28.41 -13.25 -13.23
C ASP A 228 27.21 -12.40 -12.76
N PHE A 229 26.22 -13.04 -12.15
CA PHE A 229 25.05 -12.33 -11.59
C PHE A 229 25.46 -11.33 -10.50
N VAL A 230 26.35 -11.71 -9.59
CA VAL A 230 26.83 -10.82 -8.53
C VAL A 230 27.53 -9.61 -9.14
N ASN A 231 28.39 -9.80 -10.15
CA ASN A 231 29.12 -8.71 -10.79
C ASN A 231 28.22 -7.76 -11.56
N GLU A 232 27.13 -8.27 -12.16
CA GLU A 232 26.11 -7.48 -12.86
C GLU A 232 25.33 -6.58 -11.90
N VAL A 233 24.95 -7.10 -10.73
CA VAL A 233 24.07 -6.40 -9.79
C VAL A 233 24.83 -5.51 -8.81
N LEU A 234 26.09 -5.79 -8.52
CA LEU A 234 26.86 -5.12 -7.48
C LEU A 234 26.99 -3.59 -7.64
N PRO A 235 27.18 -3.01 -8.84
CA PRO A 235 27.21 -1.57 -9.01
C PRO A 235 25.90 -0.90 -8.58
N ALA A 236 24.77 -1.42 -9.05
CA ALA A 236 23.44 -0.93 -8.68
C ALA A 236 23.14 -1.14 -7.19
N TRP A 237 23.60 -2.24 -6.60
CA TRP A 237 23.52 -2.48 -5.16
C TRP A 237 24.19 -1.37 -4.35
N ASN A 238 25.42 -1.03 -4.65
CA ASN A 238 26.16 -0.02 -3.90
C ASN A 238 25.48 1.36 -3.96
N GLN A 239 24.92 1.73 -5.11
CA GLN A 239 24.17 2.97 -5.25
C GLN A 239 22.81 2.93 -4.53
N ALA A 240 22.03 1.85 -4.69
CA ALA A 240 20.72 1.71 -4.07
C ALA A 240 20.78 1.72 -2.54
N VAL A 241 21.80 1.09 -1.95
CA VAL A 241 21.99 1.08 -0.49
C VAL A 241 22.30 2.48 0.04
N LYS A 242 23.11 3.28 -0.67
CA LYS A 242 23.36 4.70 -0.33
C LYS A 242 22.08 5.54 -0.34
N ARG A 243 21.08 5.15 -1.14
CA ARG A 243 19.75 5.82 -1.26
C ARG A 243 18.66 5.20 -0.39
N HIS A 244 19.00 4.37 0.58
CA HIS A 244 18.06 3.66 1.46
C HIS A 244 17.09 2.69 0.76
N MET A 245 17.34 2.31 -0.49
CA MET A 245 16.55 1.35 -1.28
C MET A 245 17.00 -0.11 -1.11
N GLY A 246 17.93 -0.37 -0.20
CA GLY A 246 18.54 -1.69 -0.04
C GLY A 246 17.56 -2.83 0.27
N ASN A 247 16.41 -2.53 0.92
CA ASN A 247 15.42 -3.57 1.20
C ASN A 247 14.66 -4.01 -0.06
N ASP A 248 14.21 -3.05 -0.87
CA ASP A 248 13.50 -3.34 -2.12
C ASP A 248 14.41 -4.09 -3.09
N LEU A 249 15.68 -3.71 -3.14
CA LEU A 249 16.66 -4.38 -4.00
C LEU A 249 16.93 -5.83 -3.55
N ARG A 250 17.03 -6.10 -2.22
CA ARG A 250 17.14 -7.47 -1.71
C ARG A 250 15.97 -8.35 -2.17
N MET A 251 14.75 -7.85 -2.00
CA MET A 251 13.55 -8.57 -2.40
C MET A 251 13.47 -8.76 -3.91
N ALA A 252 13.87 -7.77 -4.70
CA ALA A 252 13.90 -7.86 -6.16
C ALA A 252 14.95 -8.87 -6.66
N ILE A 253 16.15 -8.89 -6.06
CA ILE A 253 17.20 -9.88 -6.36
C ILE A 253 16.70 -11.28 -6.01
N ALA A 254 16.21 -11.50 -4.78
CA ALA A 254 15.73 -12.80 -4.33
C ALA A 254 14.59 -13.32 -5.22
N GLY A 255 13.63 -12.46 -5.58
CA GLY A 255 12.52 -12.83 -6.44
C GLY A 255 12.94 -13.10 -7.88
N THR A 256 13.93 -12.39 -8.41
CA THR A 256 14.51 -12.67 -9.74
C THR A 256 15.14 -14.05 -9.78
N LEU A 257 15.95 -14.39 -8.77
CA LEU A 257 16.59 -15.70 -8.69
C LEU A 257 15.58 -16.83 -8.52
N TYR A 258 14.52 -16.58 -7.71
CA TYR A 258 13.39 -17.52 -7.59
C TYR A 258 12.72 -17.79 -8.95
N HIS A 259 12.36 -16.76 -9.69
CA HIS A 259 11.72 -16.90 -11.01
C HIS A 259 12.62 -17.54 -12.06
N TYR A 260 13.94 -17.41 -11.90
CA TYR A 260 14.92 -18.11 -12.75
C TYR A 260 15.09 -19.58 -12.37
N GLY A 261 14.38 -20.08 -11.34
CA GLY A 261 14.47 -21.46 -10.88
C GLY A 261 15.77 -21.78 -10.15
N TRP A 262 16.47 -20.77 -9.61
CA TRP A 262 17.68 -21.03 -8.83
C TRP A 262 17.32 -21.69 -7.49
N PRO A 263 18.10 -22.68 -7.01
CA PRO A 263 17.90 -23.23 -5.68
C PRO A 263 18.05 -22.16 -4.60
N GLU A 264 17.25 -22.24 -3.51
CA GLU A 264 17.30 -21.28 -2.39
C GLU A 264 18.72 -21.11 -1.84
N GLU A 265 19.48 -22.24 -1.71
CA GLU A 265 20.87 -22.24 -1.25
C GLU A 265 21.78 -21.39 -2.16
N LYS A 266 21.59 -21.50 -3.49
CA LYS A 266 22.37 -20.73 -4.47
C LYS A 266 22.00 -19.26 -4.47
N ALA A 267 20.72 -18.94 -4.31
CA ALA A 267 20.25 -17.56 -4.15
C ALA A 267 20.79 -16.91 -2.87
N ASP A 268 20.83 -17.67 -1.78
CA ASP A 268 21.43 -17.23 -0.50
C ASP A 268 22.95 -16.98 -0.64
N GLN A 269 23.65 -17.84 -1.38
CA GLN A 269 25.06 -17.65 -1.71
C GLN A 269 25.29 -16.34 -2.50
N VAL A 270 24.45 -16.04 -3.51
CA VAL A 270 24.48 -14.77 -4.24
C VAL A 270 24.31 -13.58 -3.30
N MET A 271 23.30 -13.60 -2.45
CA MET A 271 23.03 -12.49 -1.53
C MET A 271 24.19 -12.26 -0.55
N LYS A 272 24.75 -13.32 -0.01
CA LYS A 272 25.94 -13.23 0.87
C LYS A 272 27.15 -12.66 0.14
N LEU A 273 27.38 -13.05 -1.11
CA LEU A 273 28.49 -12.52 -1.91
C LEU A 273 28.31 -11.03 -2.24
N ILE A 274 27.09 -10.60 -2.61
CA ILE A 274 26.78 -9.19 -2.84
C ILE A 274 27.07 -8.37 -1.59
N ILE A 275 26.59 -8.81 -0.43
CA ILE A 275 26.81 -8.14 0.84
C ILE A 275 28.29 -8.09 1.22
N ALA A 276 29.01 -9.19 1.04
CA ALA A 276 30.44 -9.27 1.33
C ALA A 276 31.28 -8.34 0.44
N LYS A 277 30.92 -8.21 -0.84
CA LYS A 277 31.58 -7.33 -1.83
C LYS A 277 31.09 -5.88 -1.78
N SER A 278 30.01 -5.59 -1.04
CA SER A 278 29.46 -4.24 -0.91
C SER A 278 30.48 -3.25 -0.34
N GLU A 279 30.47 -2.03 -0.87
CA GLU A 279 31.24 -0.91 -0.31
C GLU A 279 30.76 -0.52 1.09
N ILE A 280 29.49 -0.77 1.40
CA ILE A 280 28.87 -0.44 2.69
C ILE A 280 28.94 -1.66 3.61
N LYS A 281 29.55 -1.48 4.77
CA LYS A 281 29.73 -2.55 5.78
C LYS A 281 28.57 -2.60 6.77
N GLY A 282 28.43 -3.76 7.44
CA GLY A 282 27.37 -3.96 8.44
C GLY A 282 25.98 -4.26 7.88
N LEU A 283 25.89 -4.57 6.60
CA LEU A 283 24.65 -5.00 5.97
C LEU A 283 24.34 -6.47 6.30
N SER A 284 23.05 -6.81 6.32
CA SER A 284 22.54 -8.18 6.41
C SER A 284 21.56 -8.45 5.27
N ASP A 285 21.33 -9.73 4.97
CA ASP A 285 20.35 -10.18 3.98
C ASP A 285 18.90 -9.98 4.44
N LYS A 286 18.69 -9.81 5.76
CA LYS A 286 17.39 -9.72 6.42
C LYS A 286 16.45 -10.90 6.07
N ASN A 287 17.00 -12.06 5.79
CA ASN A 287 16.29 -13.26 5.35
C ASN A 287 15.44 -13.05 4.06
N ALA A 288 15.82 -12.10 3.21
CA ALA A 288 15.04 -11.78 2.02
C ALA A 288 14.89 -12.98 1.08
N VAL A 289 15.94 -13.77 0.90
CA VAL A 289 15.90 -15.01 0.10
C VAL A 289 14.91 -16.00 0.71
N HIS A 290 15.07 -16.33 1.99
CA HIS A 290 14.24 -17.29 2.68
C HIS A 290 12.73 -16.96 2.59
N TYR A 291 12.33 -15.74 2.96
CA TYR A 291 10.94 -15.31 2.87
C TYR A 291 10.40 -15.27 1.44
N THR A 292 11.23 -14.90 0.47
CA THR A 292 10.84 -14.92 -0.95
C THR A 292 10.53 -16.34 -1.43
N TYR A 293 11.38 -17.31 -1.10
CA TYR A 293 11.20 -18.70 -1.50
C TYR A 293 10.01 -19.36 -0.81
N ILE A 294 9.80 -19.11 0.50
CA ILE A 294 8.59 -19.58 1.20
C ILE A 294 7.32 -19.02 0.52
N ASN A 295 7.30 -17.72 0.25
CA ASN A 295 6.13 -17.09 -0.35
C ASN A 295 5.88 -17.58 -1.78
N GLY A 296 6.92 -17.65 -2.61
CA GLY A 296 6.83 -18.14 -3.99
C GLY A 296 6.38 -19.61 -4.06
N ASN A 297 6.96 -20.49 -3.23
CA ASN A 297 6.56 -21.90 -3.15
C ASN A 297 5.13 -22.08 -2.59
N ALA A 298 4.63 -21.13 -1.81
CA ALA A 298 3.25 -21.09 -1.36
C ALA A 298 2.29 -20.46 -2.40
N GLY A 299 2.76 -20.18 -3.62
CA GLY A 299 1.95 -19.58 -4.69
C GLY A 299 1.62 -18.11 -4.46
N LYS A 300 2.37 -17.40 -3.61
CA LYS A 300 2.22 -15.95 -3.41
C LYS A 300 3.08 -15.20 -4.41
N ALA A 301 2.62 -14.01 -4.82
CA ALA A 301 3.40 -13.13 -5.67
C ALA A 301 4.71 -12.71 -4.99
N VAL A 302 5.82 -12.83 -5.70
CA VAL A 302 7.13 -12.32 -5.30
C VAL A 302 7.67 -11.40 -6.40
N TYR A 303 8.58 -10.49 -6.05
CA TYR A 303 9.19 -9.62 -7.03
C TYR A 303 9.88 -10.44 -8.14
N GLY A 304 9.91 -9.91 -9.36
CA GLY A 304 10.57 -10.54 -10.49
C GLY A 304 11.60 -9.62 -11.12
N PHE A 305 12.20 -10.09 -12.24
CA PHE A 305 13.24 -9.37 -12.99
C PHE A 305 12.83 -7.94 -13.39
N HIS A 306 11.55 -7.71 -13.72
CA HIS A 306 11.07 -6.37 -14.06
C HIS A 306 11.30 -5.38 -12.93
N ARG A 307 11.01 -5.76 -11.68
CA ARG A 307 11.25 -4.90 -10.52
C ARG A 307 12.74 -4.67 -10.27
N LEU A 308 13.58 -5.68 -10.46
CA LEU A 308 15.02 -5.54 -10.37
C LEU A 308 15.54 -4.53 -11.41
N LYS A 309 15.08 -4.66 -12.65
CA LYS A 309 15.44 -3.76 -13.76
C LYS A 309 15.02 -2.30 -13.48
N GLU A 310 13.79 -2.06 -13.02
CA GLU A 310 13.32 -0.73 -12.62
C GLU A 310 14.23 -0.08 -11.57
N ILE A 311 14.65 -0.84 -10.56
CA ILE A 311 15.53 -0.32 -9.51
C ILE A 311 16.90 0.01 -10.08
N ILE A 312 17.49 -0.85 -10.92
CA ILE A 312 18.79 -0.64 -11.55
C ILE A 312 18.77 0.59 -12.46
N GLU A 313 17.77 0.69 -13.36
CA GLU A 313 17.63 1.82 -14.28
C GLU A 313 17.34 3.13 -13.54
N GLY A 314 16.52 3.11 -12.49
CA GLY A 314 16.25 4.27 -11.66
C GLY A 314 17.44 4.76 -10.85
N VAL A 315 18.36 3.85 -10.52
CA VAL A 315 19.61 4.20 -9.85
C VAL A 315 20.61 4.82 -10.84
N GLU A 316 20.73 4.27 -12.05
CA GLU A 316 21.64 4.78 -13.09
C GLU A 316 21.19 6.11 -13.68
N GLY A 317 19.89 6.36 -13.79
CA GLY A 317 19.33 7.59 -14.38
C GLY A 317 19.42 8.83 -13.49
N ALA A 318 19.72 8.68 -12.21
CA ALA A 318 19.73 9.79 -11.26
C ALA A 318 21.11 10.47 -11.10
N ASP A 319 22.13 9.97 -11.78
CA ASP A 319 23.48 10.58 -11.84
C ASP A 319 23.70 11.38 -13.15
N LYS A 320 22.63 11.62 -13.91
CA LYS A 320 22.61 12.52 -15.07
C LYS A 320 21.73 13.72 -14.76
#